data_debd7c033ba502589f5011265d1a4fff
#
_entry.id   debd7c033ba502589f5011265d1a4fff
#
_cell.length_a   1.000
_cell.length_b   1.000
_cell.length_c   1.000
_cell.angle_alpha   90.00
_cell.angle_beta   90.00
_cell.angle_gamma   90.00
#
_symmetry.space_group_name_H-M   'P 1'
#
loop_
_entity.id
_entity.type
_entity.pdbx_description
1 polymer ?
#
loop_
_entity_poly.entity_id
_entity_poly.type
_entity_poly.pdbx_seq_one_letter_code
_entity_poly.pdbx_strand_id
1 'polypeptide(L)'
;MNNVLTIGKELFIGEGGHQSTYIHPIDASKCIKIPHTPDDGDVKKEIRYRRSCAAKLERSLLVTKFFGTVETNLGLGYVFERVCDYDGKTGKNLRDFLNETALDAKNLQRVWTILLNFKSDFLRENIAIVDTDIENFMVQEHAPGVYRVRIVDNIGTPVLIPLVYWFEFAAAWKAKRYWNRIVDWLAENYPKIFPPEFVARLKEK
;
A
#
# COMPACT_ATOMS: atom_id res chain seq x y z
N MET A 1 -16.76 -26.23 -14.32
CA MET A 1 -16.22 -25.35 -15.37
C MET A 1 -15.53 -24.19 -14.66
N ASN A 2 -14.21 -24.07 -14.77
CA ASN A 2 -13.53 -22.88 -14.23
C ASN A 2 -13.95 -21.68 -15.08
N ASN A 3 -14.73 -20.76 -14.50
CA ASN A 3 -15.08 -19.53 -15.19
C ASN A 3 -13.83 -18.66 -15.31
N VAL A 4 -13.25 -18.59 -16.50
CA VAL A 4 -12.16 -17.68 -16.82
C VAL A 4 -12.73 -16.28 -16.94
N LEU A 5 -12.25 -15.32 -16.15
CA LEU A 5 -12.68 -13.93 -16.25
C LEU A 5 -12.04 -13.25 -17.45
N THR A 6 -12.85 -12.53 -18.21
CA THR A 6 -12.35 -11.72 -19.33
C THR A 6 -12.00 -10.32 -18.82
N ILE A 7 -10.74 -9.94 -18.98
CA ILE A 7 -10.20 -8.62 -18.63
C ILE A 7 -10.02 -7.82 -19.93
N GLY A 8 -10.77 -6.74 -20.05
CA GLY A 8 -10.65 -5.80 -21.15
C GLY A 8 -9.67 -4.66 -20.82
N LYS A 9 -9.22 -3.95 -21.86
CA LYS A 9 -8.28 -2.82 -21.71
C LYS A 9 -8.87 -1.65 -20.90
N GLU A 10 -10.17 -1.48 -20.95
CA GLU A 10 -10.92 -0.45 -20.21
C GLU A 10 -10.87 -0.63 -18.69
N LEU A 11 -10.52 -1.82 -18.22
CA LEU A 11 -10.38 -2.14 -16.80
C LEU A 11 -8.97 -1.86 -16.26
N PHE A 12 -8.02 -1.46 -17.11
CA PHE A 12 -6.65 -1.20 -16.71
C PHE A 12 -6.55 -0.01 -15.74
N ILE A 13 -5.86 -0.19 -14.62
CA ILE A 13 -5.62 0.84 -13.60
C ILE A 13 -4.19 1.36 -13.69
N GLY A 14 -3.23 0.47 -13.85
CA GLY A 14 -1.82 0.83 -13.84
C GLY A 14 -0.91 -0.39 -13.95
N GLU A 15 0.36 -0.12 -14.16
CA GLU A 15 1.41 -1.12 -14.33
C GLU A 15 2.60 -0.79 -13.43
N GLY A 16 3.07 -1.81 -12.71
CA GLY A 16 4.31 -1.76 -11.96
C GLY A 16 5.41 -2.58 -12.65
N GLY A 17 6.60 -2.65 -12.06
CA GLY A 17 7.73 -3.40 -12.62
C GLY A 17 7.46 -4.90 -12.83
N HIS A 18 6.56 -5.51 -12.07
CA HIS A 18 6.35 -6.95 -12.03
C HIS A 18 4.92 -7.39 -12.37
N GLN A 19 3.96 -6.48 -12.38
CA GLN A 19 2.53 -6.80 -12.52
C GLN A 19 1.73 -5.65 -13.10
N SER A 20 0.66 -6.00 -13.82
CA SER A 20 -0.37 -5.07 -14.27
C SER A 20 -1.61 -5.20 -13.40
N THR A 21 -2.27 -4.08 -13.10
CA THR A 21 -3.44 -4.01 -12.21
C THR A 21 -4.68 -3.60 -12.99
N TYR A 22 -5.78 -4.32 -12.79
CA TYR A 22 -7.06 -4.11 -13.47
C TYR A 22 -8.20 -4.02 -12.46
N ILE A 23 -9.25 -3.26 -12.77
CA ILE A 23 -10.51 -3.31 -12.03
C ILE A 23 -11.11 -4.71 -12.22
N HIS A 24 -11.63 -5.30 -11.15
CA HIS A 24 -12.31 -6.59 -11.24
C HIS A 24 -13.64 -6.42 -12.02
N PRO A 25 -13.88 -7.19 -13.11
CA PRO A 25 -14.98 -6.93 -14.05
C PRO A 25 -16.39 -7.05 -13.44
N ILE A 26 -16.52 -7.79 -12.34
CA ILE A 26 -17.83 -8.05 -11.68
C ILE A 26 -17.98 -7.23 -10.40
N ASP A 27 -16.87 -6.88 -9.74
CA ASP A 27 -16.88 -6.19 -8.44
C ASP A 27 -15.89 -5.04 -8.43
N ALA A 28 -16.38 -3.84 -8.72
CA ALA A 28 -15.54 -2.64 -8.81
C ALA A 28 -14.84 -2.23 -7.50
N SER A 29 -15.22 -2.83 -6.35
CA SER A 29 -14.50 -2.66 -5.08
C SER A 29 -13.20 -3.47 -5.00
N LYS A 30 -12.92 -4.29 -6.01
CA LYS A 30 -11.76 -5.16 -6.11
C LYS A 30 -10.90 -4.80 -7.31
N CYS A 31 -9.64 -5.19 -7.25
CA CYS A 31 -8.72 -5.18 -8.39
C CYS A 31 -8.08 -6.56 -8.55
N ILE A 32 -7.61 -6.82 -9.76
CA ILE A 32 -6.88 -8.03 -10.12
C ILE A 32 -5.48 -7.61 -10.51
N LYS A 33 -4.49 -8.14 -9.83
CA LYS A 33 -3.08 -8.00 -10.17
C LYS A 33 -2.63 -9.22 -10.95
N ILE A 34 -2.09 -9.01 -12.13
CA ILE A 34 -1.63 -10.06 -13.03
C ILE A 34 -0.12 -9.91 -13.20
N PRO A 35 0.68 -10.86 -12.70
CA PRO A 35 2.13 -10.83 -12.86
C PRO A 35 2.54 -10.91 -14.33
N HIS A 36 3.61 -10.21 -14.72
CA HIS A 36 4.19 -10.27 -16.07
C HIS A 36 4.83 -11.61 -16.36
N THR A 37 5.25 -12.33 -15.32
CA THR A 37 5.80 -13.68 -15.41
C THR A 37 4.99 -14.64 -14.57
N PRO A 38 4.66 -15.86 -15.07
CA PRO A 38 3.82 -16.83 -14.34
C PRO A 38 4.39 -17.29 -12.99
N ASP A 39 5.68 -17.15 -12.78
CA ASP A 39 6.39 -17.59 -11.56
C ASP A 39 6.99 -16.42 -10.78
N ASP A 40 6.19 -15.39 -10.53
CA ASP A 40 6.62 -14.25 -9.72
C ASP A 40 6.82 -14.67 -8.25
N GLY A 41 8.09 -14.78 -7.86
CA GLY A 41 8.49 -15.16 -6.52
C GLY A 41 8.09 -14.13 -5.46
N ASP A 42 7.93 -12.85 -5.81
CA ASP A 42 7.61 -11.79 -4.86
C ASP A 42 6.13 -11.79 -4.51
N VAL A 43 5.25 -12.01 -5.49
CA VAL A 43 3.82 -12.24 -5.21
C VAL A 43 3.63 -13.47 -4.31
N LYS A 44 4.34 -14.57 -4.59
CA LYS A 44 4.25 -15.78 -3.74
C LYS A 44 4.73 -15.54 -2.31
N LYS A 45 5.78 -14.74 -2.10
CA LYS A 45 6.25 -14.33 -0.77
C LYS A 45 5.22 -13.49 -0.04
N GLU A 46 4.62 -12.52 -0.71
CA GLU A 46 3.55 -11.70 -0.15
C GLU A 46 2.36 -12.55 0.27
N ILE A 47 1.86 -13.43 -0.59
CA ILE A 47 0.74 -14.33 -0.26
C ILE A 47 1.07 -15.23 0.93
N ARG A 48 2.29 -15.74 1.01
CA ARG A 48 2.73 -16.52 2.18
C ARG A 48 2.69 -15.69 3.46
N TYR A 49 3.19 -14.44 3.43
CA TYR A 49 3.11 -13.53 4.56
C TYR A 49 1.65 -13.27 4.96
N ARG A 50 0.78 -12.95 3.99
CA ARG A 50 -0.64 -12.71 4.23
C ARG A 50 -1.33 -13.89 4.92
N ARG A 51 -1.03 -15.10 4.50
CA ARG A 51 -1.56 -16.33 5.14
C ARG A 51 -1.04 -16.50 6.58
N SER A 52 0.25 -16.26 6.79
CA SER A 52 0.87 -16.41 8.12
C SER A 52 0.39 -15.36 9.13
N CYS A 53 -0.02 -14.18 8.66
CA CYS A 53 -0.50 -13.06 9.49
C CYS A 53 -2.00 -12.78 9.29
N ALA A 54 -2.80 -13.75 8.82
CA ALA A 54 -4.18 -13.55 8.39
C ALA A 54 -5.03 -12.82 9.45
N ALA A 55 -5.04 -13.28 10.69
CA ALA A 55 -5.82 -12.69 11.78
C ALA A 55 -5.45 -11.22 12.08
N LYS A 56 -4.19 -10.86 11.91
CA LYS A 56 -3.69 -9.48 12.06
C LYS A 56 -4.13 -8.62 10.88
N LEU A 57 -3.91 -9.11 9.66
CA LEU A 57 -4.20 -8.38 8.43
C LEU A 57 -5.70 -8.21 8.17
N GLU A 58 -6.53 -9.14 8.63
CA GLU A 58 -7.98 -9.02 8.53
C GLU A 58 -8.53 -7.83 9.33
N ARG A 59 -7.92 -7.51 10.47
CA ARG A 59 -8.27 -6.37 11.31
C ARG A 59 -7.60 -5.07 10.89
N SER A 60 -6.61 -5.14 10.01
CA SER A 60 -5.87 -3.96 9.54
C SER A 60 -6.77 -3.05 8.72
N LEU A 61 -6.75 -1.76 9.04
CA LEU A 61 -7.28 -0.71 8.19
C LEU A 61 -6.21 -0.14 7.25
N LEU A 62 -4.96 -0.51 7.49
CA LEU A 62 -3.81 -0.01 6.75
C LEU A 62 -3.54 -0.83 5.48
N VAL A 63 -3.66 -2.15 5.54
CA VAL A 63 -3.34 -3.05 4.43
C VAL A 63 -4.60 -3.45 3.67
N THR A 64 -4.52 -3.45 2.33
CA THR A 64 -5.60 -3.95 1.47
C THR A 64 -5.82 -5.44 1.67
N LYS A 65 -7.08 -5.88 1.61
CA LYS A 65 -7.45 -7.28 1.74
C LYS A 65 -7.08 -8.08 0.51
N PHE A 66 -6.78 -9.37 0.71
CA PHE A 66 -6.58 -10.34 -0.35
C PHE A 66 -7.75 -11.34 -0.37
N PHE A 67 -8.35 -11.54 -1.54
CA PHE A 67 -9.56 -12.35 -1.72
C PHE A 67 -9.30 -13.69 -2.44
N GLY A 68 -8.05 -13.98 -2.78
CA GLY A 68 -7.70 -15.22 -3.49
C GLY A 68 -7.24 -15.00 -4.91
N THR A 69 -7.31 -16.04 -5.71
CA THR A 69 -6.85 -16.05 -7.10
C THR A 69 -7.99 -16.32 -8.06
N VAL A 70 -7.84 -15.90 -9.32
CA VAL A 70 -8.80 -16.12 -10.39
C VAL A 70 -8.07 -16.36 -11.71
N GLU A 71 -8.59 -17.28 -12.51
CA GLU A 71 -8.11 -17.47 -13.89
C GLU A 71 -8.67 -16.37 -14.78
N THR A 72 -7.81 -15.74 -15.56
CA THR A 72 -8.18 -14.70 -16.52
C THR A 72 -7.66 -15.02 -17.93
N ASN A 73 -8.20 -14.33 -18.95
CA ASN A 73 -7.68 -14.38 -20.32
C ASN A 73 -6.25 -13.84 -20.44
N LEU A 74 -5.72 -13.17 -19.39
CA LEU A 74 -4.34 -12.64 -19.36
C LEU A 74 -3.42 -13.48 -18.45
N GLY A 75 -3.91 -14.57 -17.87
CA GLY A 75 -3.20 -15.45 -16.95
C GLY A 75 -3.79 -15.48 -15.54
N LEU A 76 -3.06 -16.08 -14.59
CA LEU A 76 -3.48 -16.15 -13.19
C LEU A 76 -3.46 -14.75 -12.56
N GLY A 77 -4.62 -14.32 -12.07
CA GLY A 77 -4.78 -13.05 -11.37
C GLY A 77 -4.91 -13.23 -9.86
N TYR A 78 -4.42 -12.25 -9.10
CA TYR A 78 -4.53 -12.15 -7.64
C TYR A 78 -5.50 -11.03 -7.30
N VAL A 79 -6.58 -11.38 -6.58
CA VAL A 79 -7.70 -10.47 -6.29
C VAL A 79 -7.44 -9.76 -4.97
N PHE A 80 -7.41 -8.43 -5.01
CA PHE A 80 -7.22 -7.56 -3.85
C PHE A 80 -8.35 -6.55 -3.70
N GLU A 81 -8.47 -5.96 -2.53
CA GLU A 81 -9.27 -4.77 -2.30
C GLU A 81 -8.72 -3.62 -3.14
N ARG A 82 -9.60 -2.98 -3.91
CA ARG A 82 -9.25 -1.77 -4.65
C ARG A 82 -9.42 -0.56 -3.73
N VAL A 83 -8.38 0.24 -3.62
CA VAL A 83 -8.44 1.50 -2.86
C VAL A 83 -9.21 2.52 -3.68
N CYS A 84 -10.44 2.82 -3.27
CA CYS A 84 -11.30 3.80 -3.91
C CYS A 84 -11.59 4.96 -2.96
N ASP A 85 -11.65 6.15 -3.51
CA ASP A 85 -12.18 7.33 -2.83
C ASP A 85 -13.70 7.19 -2.64
N TYR A 86 -14.28 8.04 -1.81
CA TYR A 86 -15.73 8.01 -1.51
C TYR A 86 -16.61 8.21 -2.76
N ASP A 87 -16.07 8.82 -3.83
CA ASP A 87 -16.75 9.01 -5.12
C ASP A 87 -16.58 7.81 -6.09
N GLY A 88 -15.92 6.73 -5.64
CA GLY A 88 -15.69 5.50 -6.40
C GLY A 88 -14.48 5.53 -7.35
N LYS A 89 -13.77 6.66 -7.45
CA LYS A 89 -12.52 6.72 -8.22
C LYS A 89 -11.42 5.97 -7.49
N THR A 90 -10.43 5.48 -8.24
CA THR A 90 -9.22 4.91 -7.65
C THR A 90 -8.45 6.00 -6.93
N GLY A 91 -8.08 5.75 -5.67
CA GLY A 91 -7.21 6.65 -4.90
C GLY A 91 -5.86 6.83 -5.60
N LYS A 92 -5.16 7.90 -5.27
CA LYS A 92 -3.82 8.19 -5.80
C LYS A 92 -2.75 7.51 -4.98
N ASN A 93 -1.67 7.05 -5.59
CA ASN A 93 -0.50 6.68 -4.82
C ASN A 93 0.12 7.93 -4.16
N LEU A 94 0.93 7.73 -3.13
CA LEU A 94 1.47 8.85 -2.34
C LEU A 94 2.40 9.74 -3.17
N ARG A 95 3.11 9.21 -4.16
CA ARG A 95 3.96 9.98 -5.06
C ARG A 95 3.13 10.96 -5.90
N ASP A 96 2.09 10.47 -6.56
CA ASP A 96 1.21 11.29 -7.39
C ASP A 96 0.45 12.31 -6.53
N PHE A 97 -0.03 11.88 -5.36
CA PHE A 97 -0.68 12.78 -4.41
C PHE A 97 0.21 13.96 -3.98
N LEU A 98 1.49 13.70 -3.69
CA LEU A 98 2.44 14.75 -3.32
C LEU A 98 2.80 15.65 -4.51
N ASN A 99 2.99 15.07 -5.69
CA ASN A 99 3.32 15.82 -6.91
C ASN A 99 2.22 16.81 -7.31
N GLU A 100 0.95 16.44 -7.08
CA GLU A 100 -0.21 17.28 -7.39
C GLU A 100 -0.59 18.23 -6.24
N THR A 101 0.07 18.14 -5.08
CA THR A 101 -0.25 18.97 -3.91
C THR A 101 0.25 20.41 -4.13
N ALA A 102 -0.68 21.37 -4.15
CA ALA A 102 -0.32 22.79 -4.15
C ALA A 102 0.36 23.17 -2.83
N LEU A 103 1.41 24.02 -2.92
CA LEU A 103 2.24 24.44 -1.79
C LEU A 103 1.63 25.62 -1.01
N ASP A 104 0.34 25.56 -0.71
CA ASP A 104 -0.33 26.49 0.18
C ASP A 104 -0.51 25.91 1.59
N ALA A 105 -0.73 26.77 2.57
CA ALA A 105 -0.80 26.39 3.97
C ALA A 105 -1.88 25.31 4.25
N LYS A 106 -3.03 25.38 3.57
CA LYS A 106 -4.15 24.43 3.76
C LYS A 106 -3.78 23.04 3.26
N ASN A 107 -3.19 22.95 2.06
CA ASN A 107 -2.78 21.69 1.47
C ASN A 107 -1.60 21.07 2.23
N LEU A 108 -0.61 21.86 2.63
CA LEU A 108 0.50 21.39 3.47
C LEU A 108 -0.01 20.82 4.79
N GLN A 109 -0.89 21.53 5.49
CA GLN A 109 -1.49 21.05 6.74
C GLN A 109 -2.25 19.73 6.54
N ARG A 110 -2.96 19.60 5.41
CA ARG A 110 -3.64 18.32 5.05
C ARG A 110 -2.66 17.18 4.89
N VAL A 111 -1.59 17.37 4.09
CA VAL A 111 -0.54 16.35 3.90
C VAL A 111 0.08 15.96 5.24
N TRP A 112 0.42 16.93 6.08
CA TRP A 112 1.02 16.67 7.38
C TRP A 112 0.09 15.86 8.30
N THR A 113 -1.20 16.19 8.31
CA THR A 113 -2.20 15.43 9.07
C THR A 113 -2.31 13.99 8.57
N ILE A 114 -2.36 13.78 7.25
CA ILE A 114 -2.40 12.45 6.64
C ILE A 114 -1.18 11.62 7.06
N LEU A 115 0.01 12.19 7.00
CA LEU A 115 1.24 11.47 7.33
C LEU A 115 1.43 11.21 8.83
N LEU A 116 0.96 12.09 9.70
CA LEU A 116 0.95 11.84 11.16
C LEU A 116 -0.01 10.69 11.52
N ASN A 117 -1.17 10.65 10.89
CA ASN A 117 -2.11 9.54 11.07
C ASN A 117 -1.53 8.23 10.51
N PHE A 118 -0.93 8.28 9.32
CA PHE A 118 -0.26 7.12 8.72
C PHE A 118 0.87 6.60 9.62
N LYS A 119 1.72 7.47 10.17
CA LYS A 119 2.74 7.11 11.14
C LYS A 119 2.15 6.34 12.32
N SER A 120 1.10 6.91 12.92
CA SER A 120 0.44 6.32 14.08
C SER A 120 -0.06 4.91 13.77
N ASP A 121 -0.76 4.75 12.66
CA ASP A 121 -1.32 3.46 12.24
C ASP A 121 -0.21 2.46 11.86
N PHE A 122 0.80 2.89 11.10
CA PHE A 122 1.90 2.06 10.67
C PHE A 122 2.72 1.50 11.82
N LEU A 123 3.02 2.35 12.82
CA LEU A 123 3.77 1.94 14.01
C LEU A 123 2.91 1.11 14.97
N ARG A 124 1.61 1.41 15.10
CA ARG A 124 0.69 0.63 15.93
C ARG A 124 0.47 -0.77 15.37
N GLU A 125 0.25 -0.89 14.08
CA GLU A 125 -0.04 -2.17 13.45
C GLU A 125 1.23 -3.01 13.21
N ASN A 126 2.42 -2.41 13.26
CA ASN A 126 3.71 -3.11 13.07
C ASN A 126 3.71 -4.02 11.82
N ILE A 127 3.17 -3.51 10.70
CA ILE A 127 3.14 -4.24 9.44
C ILE A 127 4.56 -4.33 8.87
N ALA A 128 4.98 -5.52 8.51
CA ALA A 128 6.24 -5.69 7.81
C ALA A 128 6.06 -5.33 6.33
N ILE A 129 6.94 -4.49 5.83
CA ILE A 129 7.05 -4.18 4.41
C ILE A 129 8.42 -4.62 3.88
N VAL A 130 8.51 -4.87 2.58
CA VAL A 130 9.74 -5.33 1.92
C VAL A 130 10.63 -4.15 1.56
N ASP A 131 10.02 -3.09 1.05
CA ASP A 131 10.69 -1.85 0.66
C ASP A 131 9.94 -0.61 1.16
N THR A 132 10.47 0.56 0.84
CA THR A 132 9.93 1.86 1.24
C THR A 132 9.47 2.68 0.04
N ASP A 133 9.18 2.04 -1.09
CA ASP A 133 8.67 2.74 -2.25
C ASP A 133 7.30 3.34 -1.95
N ILE A 134 7.20 4.67 -2.08
CA ILE A 134 5.99 5.40 -1.74
C ILE A 134 4.84 5.19 -2.73
N GLU A 135 5.09 4.58 -3.88
CA GLU A 135 4.03 4.17 -4.82
C GLU A 135 3.19 3.01 -4.28
N ASN A 136 3.72 2.24 -3.31
CA ASN A 136 3.00 1.18 -2.62
C ASN A 136 2.01 1.70 -1.55
N PHE A 137 1.97 3.01 -1.32
CA PHE A 137 1.08 3.68 -0.38
C PHE A 137 0.04 4.49 -1.14
N MET A 138 -1.24 4.11 -1.02
CA MET A 138 -2.35 4.83 -1.65
C MET A 138 -2.98 5.80 -0.66
N VAL A 139 -3.18 7.05 -1.06
CA VAL A 139 -3.95 8.03 -0.30
C VAL A 139 -5.41 7.89 -0.70
N GLN A 140 -6.26 7.51 0.25
CA GLN A 140 -7.69 7.31 0.07
C GLN A 140 -8.47 8.44 0.74
N GLU A 141 -9.28 9.13 0.01
CA GLU A 141 -10.31 10.02 0.57
C GLU A 141 -11.58 9.19 0.84
N HIS A 142 -11.69 8.59 2.03
CA HIS A 142 -12.79 7.68 2.35
C HIS A 142 -14.10 8.38 2.77
N ALA A 143 -14.03 9.69 3.06
CA ALA A 143 -15.16 10.60 3.20
C ALA A 143 -14.69 12.00 2.80
N PRO A 144 -15.59 12.94 2.45
CA PRO A 144 -15.20 14.29 2.03
C PRO A 144 -14.24 14.97 3.02
N GLY A 145 -13.01 15.26 2.56
CA GLY A 145 -11.94 15.86 3.37
C GLY A 145 -11.27 14.93 4.39
N VAL A 146 -11.65 13.65 4.45
CA VAL A 146 -11.10 12.67 5.42
C VAL A 146 -10.27 11.63 4.68
N TYR A 147 -8.98 11.66 4.96
CA TYR A 147 -7.98 10.85 4.26
C TYR A 147 -7.34 9.80 5.15
N ARG A 148 -6.96 8.68 4.56
CA ARG A 148 -6.10 7.67 5.16
C ARG A 148 -5.12 7.11 4.12
N VAL A 149 -4.01 6.56 4.58
CA VAL A 149 -3.07 5.85 3.71
C VAL A 149 -3.35 4.36 3.79
N ARG A 150 -3.28 3.69 2.63
CA ARG A 150 -3.46 2.24 2.48
C ARG A 150 -2.21 1.64 1.84
N ILE A 151 -1.72 0.52 2.34
CA ILE A 151 -0.61 -0.24 1.76
C ILE A 151 -1.19 -1.26 0.78
N VAL A 152 -0.80 -1.16 -0.47
CA VAL A 152 -1.38 -1.98 -1.56
C VAL A 152 -0.45 -3.09 -2.04
N ASP A 153 0.85 -3.00 -1.75
CA ASP A 153 1.86 -3.94 -2.25
C ASP A 153 3.06 -4.08 -1.31
N ASN A 154 3.92 -5.06 -1.61
CA ASN A 154 5.21 -5.27 -0.95
C ASN A 154 5.14 -5.43 0.57
N ILE A 155 4.06 -6.03 1.09
CA ILE A 155 4.02 -6.44 2.50
C ILE A 155 4.74 -7.78 2.68
N GLY A 156 5.46 -7.90 3.80
CA GLY A 156 6.19 -9.11 4.13
C GLY A 156 7.60 -8.85 4.64
N THR A 157 8.43 -9.87 4.54
CA THR A 157 9.83 -9.77 4.91
C THR A 157 10.69 -10.52 3.88
N PRO A 158 11.79 -9.92 3.40
CA PRO A 158 12.72 -10.58 2.50
C PRO A 158 13.57 -11.65 3.20
N VAL A 159 13.49 -11.75 4.54
CA VAL A 159 14.37 -12.60 5.35
C VAL A 159 13.79 -14.01 5.51
N LEU A 160 14.63 -15.03 5.31
CA LEU A 160 14.29 -16.45 5.46
C LEU A 160 13.90 -16.84 6.90
N ILE A 161 14.39 -16.08 7.91
CA ILE A 161 14.08 -16.33 9.31
C ILE A 161 13.00 -15.35 9.77
N PRO A 162 11.77 -15.80 10.01
CA PRO A 162 10.62 -14.92 10.25
C PRO A 162 10.53 -14.44 11.70
N LEU A 163 11.61 -13.92 12.29
CA LEU A 163 11.60 -13.41 13.68
C LEU A 163 10.50 -12.37 13.91
N VAL A 164 10.20 -11.57 12.88
CA VAL A 164 9.10 -10.57 12.92
C VAL A 164 7.71 -11.20 13.03
N TYR A 165 7.55 -12.50 12.78
CA TYR A 165 6.28 -13.19 12.97
C TYR A 165 6.08 -13.66 14.43
N TRP A 166 7.17 -13.86 15.16
CA TRP A 166 7.14 -14.46 16.49
C TRP A 166 7.37 -13.45 17.61
N PHE A 167 8.04 -12.33 17.31
CA PHE A 167 8.43 -11.35 18.31
C PHE A 167 7.92 -9.94 17.94
N GLU A 168 6.96 -9.44 18.70
CA GLU A 168 6.37 -8.09 18.49
C GLU A 168 7.42 -6.98 18.54
N PHE A 169 8.43 -7.10 19.42
CA PHE A 169 9.50 -6.11 19.50
C PHE A 169 10.35 -6.05 18.21
N ALA A 170 10.58 -7.18 17.55
CA ALA A 170 11.30 -7.23 16.29
C ALA A 170 10.48 -6.60 15.16
N ALA A 171 9.16 -6.83 15.16
CA ALA A 171 8.24 -6.17 14.23
C ALA A 171 8.19 -4.67 14.44
N ALA A 172 8.10 -4.21 15.71
CA ALA A 172 8.09 -2.79 16.05
C ALA A 172 9.40 -2.09 15.67
N TRP A 173 10.54 -2.72 15.98
CA TRP A 173 11.85 -2.19 15.59
C TRP A 173 11.98 -2.06 14.07
N LYS A 174 11.54 -3.09 13.34
CA LYS A 174 11.55 -3.08 11.88
C LYS A 174 10.62 -1.98 11.33
N ALA A 175 9.39 -1.88 11.82
CA ALA A 175 8.44 -0.85 11.40
C ALA A 175 9.04 0.56 11.61
N LYS A 176 9.62 0.83 12.80
CA LYS A 176 10.28 2.12 13.08
C LYS A 176 11.44 2.41 12.13
N ARG A 177 12.26 1.41 11.83
CA ARG A 177 13.36 1.55 10.88
C ARG A 177 12.88 1.90 9.48
N TYR A 178 11.83 1.19 8.99
CA TYR A 178 11.26 1.47 7.67
C TYR A 178 10.56 2.82 7.64
N TRP A 179 9.84 3.18 8.71
CA TRP A 179 9.23 4.50 8.83
C TRP A 179 10.28 5.62 8.69
N ASN A 180 11.38 5.52 9.41
CA ASN A 180 12.45 6.52 9.32
C ASN A 180 13.02 6.63 7.89
N ARG A 181 13.17 5.50 7.19
CA ARG A 181 13.62 5.51 5.78
C ARG A 181 12.62 6.20 4.85
N ILE A 182 11.32 5.97 5.05
CA ILE A 182 10.26 6.68 4.31
C ILE A 182 10.39 8.18 4.56
N VAL A 183 10.52 8.59 5.82
CA VAL A 183 10.63 10.01 6.20
C VAL A 183 11.89 10.65 5.63
N ASP A 184 13.03 9.96 5.67
CA ASP A 184 14.28 10.45 5.07
C ASP A 184 14.11 10.66 3.56
N TRP A 185 13.54 9.69 2.88
CA TRP A 185 13.27 9.78 1.45
C TRP A 185 12.31 10.94 1.10
N LEU A 186 11.23 11.12 1.88
CA LEU A 186 10.28 12.22 1.71
C LEU A 186 10.94 13.59 1.91
N ALA A 187 11.78 13.72 2.93
CA ALA A 187 12.50 14.97 3.22
C ALA A 187 13.49 15.34 2.10
N GLU A 188 14.15 14.33 1.53
CA GLU A 188 15.12 14.53 0.43
C GLU A 188 14.43 14.91 -0.88
N ASN A 189 13.32 14.25 -1.23
CA ASN A 189 12.66 14.42 -2.52
C ASN A 189 11.58 15.52 -2.53
N TYR A 190 11.02 15.88 -1.36
CA TYR A 190 9.97 16.90 -1.22
C TYR A 190 10.28 17.93 -0.12
N PRO A 191 11.47 18.60 -0.13
CA PRO A 191 11.89 19.47 0.97
C PRO A 191 10.94 20.67 1.22
N LYS A 192 10.20 21.10 0.20
CA LYS A 192 9.20 22.18 0.34
C LYS A 192 7.95 21.73 1.09
N ILE A 193 7.62 20.43 1.07
CA ILE A 193 6.48 19.84 1.79
C ILE A 193 6.90 19.37 3.18
N PHE A 194 8.15 18.95 3.34
CA PHE A 194 8.70 18.36 4.56
C PHE A 194 9.85 19.21 5.11
N PRO A 195 9.56 20.37 5.73
CA PRO A 195 10.58 21.18 6.39
C PRO A 195 11.16 20.44 7.62
N PRO A 196 12.39 20.79 8.06
CA PRO A 196 13.11 20.06 9.11
C PRO A 196 12.32 19.87 10.42
N GLU A 197 11.55 20.87 10.83
CA GLU A 197 10.69 20.81 12.01
C GLU A 197 9.58 19.77 11.88
N PHE A 198 8.99 19.60 10.69
CA PHE A 198 7.99 18.57 10.46
C PHE A 198 8.62 17.18 10.34
N VAL A 199 9.78 17.08 9.70
CA VAL A 199 10.57 15.83 9.66
C VAL A 199 10.90 15.36 11.08
N ALA A 200 11.30 16.26 11.98
CA ALA A 200 11.54 15.93 13.39
C ALA A 200 10.30 15.31 14.03
N ARG A 201 9.12 15.93 13.88
CA ARG A 201 7.84 15.39 14.39
C ARG A 201 7.51 13.99 13.84
N LEU A 202 7.78 13.74 12.56
CA LEU A 202 7.57 12.42 11.96
C LEU A 202 8.51 11.37 12.54
N LYS A 203 9.71 11.75 13.02
CA LYS A 203 10.70 10.84 13.61
C LYS A 203 10.61 10.70 15.12
N GLU A 204 9.89 11.55 15.82
CA GLU A 204 9.65 11.43 17.27
C GLU A 204 9.09 10.05 17.66
N LYS A 205 9.26 9.68 18.95
CA LYS A 205 8.79 8.37 19.45
C LYS A 205 7.27 8.34 19.62
#